data_2150b1e5f2dd3f8e32e2a3b02c13c147
#
_entry.id   2150b1e5f2dd3f8e32e2a3b02c13c147
#
_cell.length_a   1.000
_cell.length_b   1.000
_cell.length_c   1.000
_cell.angle_alpha   90.00
_cell.angle_beta   90.00
_cell.angle_gamma   90.00
#
_symmetry.space_group_name_H-M   'P 1'
#
loop_
_entity.id
_entity.type
_entity.pdbx_description
1 polymer ?
#
loop_
_entity_poly.entity_id
_entity_poly.type
_entity_poly.pdbx_seq_one_letter_code
_entity_poly.pdbx_strand_id
1 'polypeptide(L)'
;MANYWRFERFRDGLRTVWKEYQVELMRYLWGLGEEGAGSGKAWVAVNKVLKKRKKSISRASCIFFMNDMVEEGVLKYRDRTGKGGHHWVYFPAFDESGFREYLATKIISKLTQEFPDETHKAILKL
;
A
#
# COMPACT_ATOMS: atom_id res chain seq x y z
N MET A 1 9.06 14.53 -3.51
CA MET A 1 8.04 13.48 -3.61
C MET A 1 8.59 12.15 -3.16
N ALA A 2 7.90 11.48 -2.26
CA ALA A 2 8.37 10.18 -1.77
C ALA A 2 8.32 9.14 -2.88
N ASN A 3 9.28 8.22 -2.84
CA ASN A 3 9.28 7.09 -3.75
C ASN A 3 8.54 5.94 -3.07
N TYR A 4 7.31 5.67 -3.49
CA TYR A 4 6.43 4.68 -2.87
C TYR A 4 6.73 3.27 -3.30
N TRP A 5 7.52 3.11 -4.36
CA TRP A 5 7.72 1.81 -4.99
C TRP A 5 9.18 1.40 -4.89
N ARG A 6 9.36 0.17 -4.45
CA ARG A 6 10.63 -0.52 -4.53
C ARG A 6 10.41 -1.76 -5.39
N PHE A 7 11.42 -2.15 -6.12
CA PHE A 7 11.39 -3.41 -6.84
C PHE A 7 12.39 -4.38 -6.20
N GLU A 8 11.87 -5.36 -5.49
CA GLU A 8 12.66 -6.38 -4.79
C GLU A 8 12.46 -7.72 -5.51
N ARG A 9 13.26 -7.96 -6.52
CA ARG A 9 13.07 -9.13 -7.39
C ARG A 9 13.19 -10.48 -6.67
N PHE A 10 13.81 -10.51 -5.51
CA PHE A 10 13.99 -11.73 -4.73
C PHE A 10 12.93 -11.92 -3.64
N ARG A 11 11.97 -11.01 -3.54
CA ARG A 11 10.85 -11.12 -2.63
C ARG A 11 9.60 -11.57 -3.39
N ASP A 12 8.69 -12.22 -2.67
CA ASP A 12 7.49 -12.79 -3.27
C ASP A 12 6.25 -11.95 -3.04
N GLY A 13 5.30 -12.03 -3.96
CA GLY A 13 4.00 -11.38 -3.84
C GLY A 13 4.14 -9.88 -3.66
N LEU A 14 3.35 -9.32 -2.77
CA LEU A 14 3.35 -7.88 -2.51
C LEU A 14 4.66 -7.38 -1.88
N ARG A 15 5.47 -8.29 -1.31
CA ARG A 15 6.82 -7.95 -0.82
C ARG A 15 7.76 -7.56 -1.94
N THR A 16 7.40 -7.83 -3.19
CA THR A 16 8.14 -7.34 -4.35
C THR A 16 8.22 -5.82 -4.36
N VAL A 17 7.21 -5.12 -3.86
CA VAL A 17 7.14 -3.65 -3.92
C VAL A 17 6.97 -3.00 -2.55
N TRP A 18 6.57 -3.74 -1.53
CA TRP A 18 6.31 -3.20 -0.20
C TRP A 18 7.10 -3.92 0.88
N LYS A 19 7.38 -3.19 1.95
CA LYS A 19 7.94 -3.77 3.19
C LYS A 19 6.88 -4.62 3.89
N GLU A 20 7.33 -5.49 4.77
CA GLU A 20 6.45 -6.41 5.50
C GLU A 20 5.29 -5.70 6.20
N TYR A 21 5.59 -4.63 6.97
CA TYR A 21 4.54 -3.93 7.69
C TYR A 21 3.53 -3.26 6.75
N GLN A 22 3.99 -2.80 5.60
CA GLN A 22 3.14 -2.17 4.60
C GLN A 22 2.17 -3.18 4.00
N VAL A 23 2.64 -4.38 3.72
CA VAL A 23 1.78 -5.47 3.23
C VAL A 23 0.71 -5.80 4.27
N GLU A 24 1.11 -5.97 5.53
CA GLU A 24 0.18 -6.32 6.60
C GLU A 24 -0.85 -5.22 6.83
N LEU A 25 -0.42 -3.97 6.74
CA LEU A 25 -1.32 -2.81 6.89
C LEU A 25 -2.38 -2.80 5.78
N MET A 26 -1.97 -2.99 4.53
CA MET A 26 -2.90 -3.01 3.41
C MET A 26 -3.84 -4.20 3.48
N ARG A 27 -3.36 -5.37 3.89
CA ARG A 27 -4.22 -6.55 4.06
C ARG A 27 -5.29 -6.30 5.12
N TYR A 28 -4.91 -5.65 6.20
CA TYR A 28 -5.87 -5.26 7.23
C TYR A 28 -6.96 -4.34 6.66
N LEU A 29 -6.55 -3.31 5.93
CA LEU A 29 -7.50 -2.36 5.34
C LEU A 29 -8.37 -3.00 4.25
N TRP A 30 -7.80 -3.86 3.42
CA TRP A 30 -8.61 -4.59 2.43
C TRP A 30 -9.65 -5.48 3.10
N GLY A 31 -9.31 -6.08 4.23
CA GLY A 31 -10.26 -6.89 4.99
C GLY A 31 -11.43 -6.10 5.55
N LEU A 32 -11.23 -4.83 5.87
CA LEU A 32 -12.28 -3.95 6.36
C LEU A 32 -13.12 -3.32 5.24
N GLY A 33 -12.54 -3.19 4.06
CA GLY A 33 -13.22 -2.57 2.92
C GLY A 33 -13.56 -1.11 3.19
N GLU A 34 -14.77 -0.71 2.81
CA GLU A 34 -15.22 0.68 2.93
C GLU A 34 -15.31 1.19 4.36
N GLU A 35 -15.44 0.30 5.32
CA GLU A 35 -15.43 0.69 6.73
C GLU A 35 -14.15 1.40 7.09
N GLY A 36 -13.03 0.88 6.65
CA GLY A 36 -11.73 1.47 6.87
C GLY A 36 -11.32 1.53 8.33
N ALA A 37 -10.23 2.23 8.60
CA ALA A 37 -9.72 2.40 9.95
C ALA A 37 -8.89 3.67 10.05
N GLY A 38 -8.88 4.27 11.24
CA GLY A 38 -7.95 5.33 11.58
C GLY A 38 -6.55 4.79 11.83
N SER A 39 -5.59 5.70 11.94
CA SER A 39 -4.18 5.34 12.11
C SER A 39 -3.91 4.51 13.36
N GLY A 40 -4.59 4.81 14.46
CA GLY A 40 -4.41 4.07 15.71
C GLY A 40 -4.82 2.62 15.60
N LYS A 41 -6.00 2.36 15.04
CA LYS A 41 -6.50 1.01 14.81
C LYS A 41 -5.61 0.23 13.87
N ALA A 42 -5.20 0.85 12.78
CA ALA A 42 -4.33 0.22 11.80
C ALA A 42 -2.97 -0.14 12.43
N TRP A 43 -2.39 0.78 13.18
CA TRP A 43 -1.13 0.55 13.88
C TRP A 43 -1.22 -0.60 14.87
N VAL A 44 -2.27 -0.66 15.68
CA VAL A 44 -2.48 -1.74 16.63
C VAL A 44 -2.60 -3.08 15.91
N ALA A 45 -3.39 -3.14 14.84
CA ALA A 45 -3.60 -4.36 14.06
C ALA A 45 -2.29 -4.88 13.45
N VAL A 46 -1.50 -3.99 12.85
CA VAL A 46 -0.23 -4.37 12.22
C VAL A 46 0.76 -4.89 13.27
N ASN A 47 0.88 -4.20 14.39
CA ASN A 47 1.81 -4.63 15.44
C ASN A 47 1.39 -5.95 16.09
N LYS A 48 0.09 -6.23 16.14
CA LYS A 48 -0.39 -7.52 16.62
C LYS A 48 0.16 -8.68 15.78
N VAL A 49 0.25 -8.49 14.47
CA VAL A 49 0.85 -9.47 13.55
C VAL A 49 2.37 -9.50 13.70
N LEU A 50 3.00 -8.31 13.69
CA LEU A 50 4.46 -8.21 13.73
C LEU A 50 5.05 -8.76 15.03
N LYS A 51 4.38 -8.57 16.15
CA LYS A 51 4.86 -9.08 17.45
C LYS A 51 5.00 -10.60 17.47
N LYS A 52 4.16 -11.31 16.73
CA LYS A 52 4.28 -12.77 16.59
C LYS A 52 5.59 -13.16 15.91
N ARG A 53 6.18 -12.23 15.17
CA ARG A 53 7.46 -12.41 14.47
C ARG A 53 8.59 -11.65 15.16
N LYS A 54 8.38 -11.22 16.40
CA LYS A 54 9.34 -10.45 17.21
C LYS A 54 9.74 -9.14 16.53
N LYS A 55 8.78 -8.48 15.87
CA LYS A 55 8.98 -7.21 15.17
C LYS A 55 7.95 -6.20 15.64
N SER A 56 8.21 -4.93 15.34
CA SER A 56 7.28 -3.84 15.62
C SER A 56 7.51 -2.71 14.62
N ILE A 57 6.53 -1.83 14.52
CA ILE A 57 6.61 -0.63 13.68
C ILE A 57 6.00 0.54 14.45
N SER A 58 6.52 1.73 14.24
CA SER A 58 6.00 2.93 14.89
C SER A 58 4.68 3.36 14.26
N ARG A 59 3.87 4.06 15.05
CA ARG A 59 2.62 4.63 14.54
C ARG A 59 2.90 5.67 13.44
N ALA A 60 3.97 6.45 13.59
CA ALA A 60 4.37 7.44 12.58
C ALA A 60 4.66 6.78 11.24
N SER A 61 5.35 5.63 11.23
CA SER A 61 5.62 4.91 9.98
C SER A 61 4.33 4.48 9.29
N CYS A 62 3.35 4.00 10.06
CA CYS A 62 2.04 3.62 9.52
C CYS A 62 1.33 4.83 8.92
N ILE A 63 1.34 5.97 9.62
CA ILE A 63 0.70 7.20 9.14
C ILE A 63 1.35 7.67 7.84
N PHE A 64 2.68 7.72 7.78
CA PHE A 64 3.40 8.14 6.58
C PHE A 64 3.08 7.23 5.40
N PHE A 65 3.07 5.93 5.63
CA PHE A 65 2.73 4.99 4.55
C PHE A 65 1.30 5.19 4.05
N MET A 66 0.33 5.31 4.96
CA MET A 66 -1.07 5.49 4.56
C MET A 66 -1.28 6.80 3.82
N ASN A 67 -0.62 7.89 4.26
CA ASN A 67 -0.69 9.16 3.56
C ASN A 67 -0.05 9.08 2.17
N ASP A 68 1.07 8.38 2.05
CA ASP A 68 1.69 8.12 0.75
C ASP A 68 0.75 7.35 -0.17
N MET A 69 0.03 6.38 0.36
CA MET A 69 -0.92 5.58 -0.43
C MET A 69 -2.15 6.40 -0.83
N VAL A 70 -2.57 7.35 -0.02
CA VAL A 70 -3.62 8.30 -0.40
C VAL A 70 -3.15 9.17 -1.56
N GLU A 71 -1.94 9.68 -1.47
CA GLU A 71 -1.33 10.50 -2.52
C GLU A 71 -1.19 9.71 -3.83
N GLU A 72 -0.83 8.44 -3.74
CA GLU A 72 -0.72 7.54 -4.90
C GLU A 72 -2.08 7.14 -5.47
N GLY A 73 -3.17 7.28 -4.72
CA GLY A 73 -4.50 6.88 -5.15
C GLY A 73 -4.87 5.44 -4.80
N VAL A 74 -4.06 4.77 -4.00
CA VAL A 74 -4.30 3.39 -3.54
C VAL A 74 -5.26 3.34 -2.36
N LEU A 75 -5.19 4.36 -1.51
CA LEU A 75 -6.12 4.55 -0.41
C LEU A 75 -6.89 5.85 -0.61
N LYS A 76 -8.03 5.92 0.04
CA LYS A 76 -8.83 7.13 0.20
C LYS A 76 -8.95 7.41 1.69
N TYR A 77 -9.41 8.61 2.02
CA TYR A 77 -9.71 8.94 3.40
C TYR A 77 -10.99 9.75 3.47
N ARG A 78 -11.62 9.71 4.65
CA ARG A 78 -12.72 10.59 5.00
C ARG A 78 -12.48 11.14 6.39
N ASP A 79 -12.95 12.35 6.63
CA ASP A 79 -12.90 12.95 7.94
C ASP A 79 -13.96 12.32 8.83
N ARG A 80 -13.58 12.07 10.07
CA ARG A 80 -14.50 11.61 11.10
C ARG A 80 -14.32 12.50 12.32
N THR A 81 -15.40 13.13 12.76
CA THR A 81 -15.41 13.92 13.97
C THR A 81 -15.75 13.03 15.16
N GLY A 82 -14.98 13.14 16.23
CA GLY A 82 -15.22 12.36 17.42
C GLY A 82 -14.53 12.98 18.63
N LYS A 83 -14.44 12.23 19.73
CA LYS A 83 -13.68 12.66 20.91
C LYS A 83 -12.23 12.96 20.49
N GLY A 84 -11.77 14.18 20.78
CA GLY A 84 -10.42 14.61 20.46
C GLY A 84 -10.27 15.28 19.11
N GLY A 85 -11.37 15.58 18.38
CA GLY A 85 -11.31 16.38 17.15
C GLY A 85 -11.48 15.55 15.88
N HIS A 86 -10.83 16.03 14.81
CA HIS A 86 -10.89 15.39 13.51
C HIS A 86 -9.96 14.19 13.42
N HIS A 87 -10.48 13.09 12.84
CA HIS A 87 -9.70 11.90 12.56
C HIS A 87 -9.90 11.49 11.11
N TRP A 88 -8.83 11.06 10.48
CA TRP A 88 -8.91 10.48 9.15
C TRP A 88 -9.16 8.99 9.27
N VAL A 89 -10.14 8.51 8.53
CA VAL A 89 -10.41 7.09 8.37
C VAL A 89 -9.97 6.71 6.96
N TYR A 90 -9.00 5.83 6.87
CA TYR A 90 -8.43 5.37 5.60
C TYR A 90 -9.19 4.13 5.14
N PHE A 91 -9.44 4.05 3.85
CA PHE A 91 -10.09 2.88 3.26
C PHE A 91 -9.53 2.65 1.85
N PRO A 92 -9.55 1.39 1.36
CA PRO A 92 -8.96 1.09 0.04
C PRO A 92 -9.75 1.72 -1.09
N ALA A 93 -9.04 2.24 -2.09
CA ALA A 93 -9.65 2.72 -3.33
C ALA A 93 -10.14 1.55 -4.19
N PHE A 94 -9.52 0.38 -4.06
CA PHE A 94 -9.86 -0.87 -4.73
C PHE A 94 -9.33 -2.04 -3.89
N ASP A 95 -9.78 -3.23 -4.19
CA ASP A 95 -9.36 -4.42 -3.46
C ASP A 95 -7.94 -4.87 -3.85
N GLU A 96 -7.47 -5.96 -3.25
CA GLU A 96 -6.12 -6.45 -3.52
C GLU A 96 -5.92 -6.80 -4.98
N SER A 97 -6.90 -7.43 -5.62
CA SER A 97 -6.83 -7.78 -7.04
C SER A 97 -6.72 -6.52 -7.91
N GLY A 98 -7.54 -5.51 -7.60
CA GLY A 98 -7.48 -4.22 -8.27
C GLY A 98 -6.15 -3.52 -8.08
N PHE A 99 -5.56 -3.64 -6.89
CA PHE A 99 -4.24 -3.09 -6.64
C PHE A 99 -3.16 -3.80 -7.48
N ARG A 100 -3.22 -5.13 -7.55
CA ARG A 100 -2.24 -5.90 -8.34
C ARG A 100 -2.28 -5.49 -9.82
N GLU A 101 -3.48 -5.32 -10.37
CA GLU A 101 -3.65 -4.83 -11.73
C GLU A 101 -3.14 -3.41 -11.90
N TYR A 102 -3.48 -2.53 -10.96
CA TYR A 102 -2.99 -1.15 -10.92
C TYR A 102 -1.46 -1.10 -10.92
N LEU A 103 -0.84 -1.92 -10.07
CA LEU A 103 0.62 -1.97 -9.95
C LEU A 103 1.28 -2.41 -11.26
N ALA A 104 0.79 -3.50 -11.85
CA ALA A 104 1.32 -4.00 -13.12
C ALA A 104 1.18 -2.94 -14.22
N THR A 105 0.02 -2.28 -14.29
CA THR A 105 -0.23 -1.22 -15.27
C THR A 105 0.74 -0.05 -15.09
N LYS A 106 0.96 0.39 -13.86
CA LYS A 106 1.88 1.50 -13.56
C LYS A 106 3.32 1.17 -13.95
N ILE A 107 3.78 -0.03 -13.64
CA ILE A 107 5.13 -0.45 -13.97
C ILE A 107 5.32 -0.55 -15.48
N ILE A 108 4.39 -1.21 -16.17
CA ILE A 108 4.43 -1.36 -17.63
C ILE A 108 4.38 0.00 -18.30
N SER A 109 3.51 0.89 -17.85
CA SER A 109 3.39 2.25 -18.39
C SER A 109 4.69 3.03 -18.24
N LYS A 110 5.32 2.95 -17.06
CA LYS A 110 6.59 3.65 -16.82
C LYS A 110 7.69 3.12 -17.73
N LEU A 111 7.81 1.81 -17.83
CA LEU A 111 8.81 1.19 -18.69
C LEU A 111 8.55 1.52 -20.17
N THR A 112 7.29 1.51 -20.58
CA THR A 112 6.92 1.87 -21.96
C THR A 112 7.24 3.33 -22.27
N GLN A 113 7.05 4.21 -21.30
CA GLN A 113 7.38 5.63 -21.43
C GLN A 113 8.89 5.86 -21.61
N GLU A 114 9.69 5.16 -20.81
CA GLU A 114 11.14 5.34 -20.79
C GLU A 114 11.86 4.48 -21.84
N PHE A 115 11.39 3.26 -22.11
CA PHE A 115 12.00 2.29 -23.01
C PHE A 115 10.93 1.65 -23.89
N PRO A 116 10.29 2.42 -24.82
CA PRO A 116 9.13 1.92 -25.56
C PRO A 116 9.40 0.68 -26.40
N ASP A 117 10.48 0.68 -27.19
CA ASP A 117 10.77 -0.43 -28.08
C ASP A 117 11.19 -1.69 -27.33
N GLU A 118 12.08 -1.52 -26.35
CA GLU A 118 12.58 -2.65 -25.57
C GLU A 118 11.47 -3.26 -24.69
N THR A 119 10.61 -2.42 -24.13
CA THR A 119 9.48 -2.91 -23.32
C THR A 119 8.52 -3.72 -24.18
N HIS A 120 8.20 -3.22 -25.37
CA HIS A 120 7.34 -3.95 -26.31
C HIS A 120 7.92 -5.31 -26.66
N LYS A 121 9.21 -5.35 -27.02
CA LYS A 121 9.90 -6.60 -27.33
C LYS A 121 9.89 -7.57 -26.15
N ALA A 122 10.12 -7.05 -24.94
CA ALA A 122 10.14 -7.88 -23.73
C ALA A 122 8.77 -8.50 -23.46
N ILE A 123 7.70 -7.73 -23.60
CA ILE A 123 6.34 -8.23 -23.41
C ILE A 123 6.00 -9.35 -24.39
N LEU A 124 6.42 -9.20 -25.64
CA LEU A 124 6.18 -10.22 -26.67
C LEU A 124 6.90 -11.55 -26.39
N LYS A 125 7.93 -11.54 -25.54
CA LYS A 125 8.67 -12.74 -25.18
C LYS A 125 8.12 -13.49 -23.97
N LEU A 126 7.11 -12.94 -23.30
CA LEU A 126 6.56 -13.54 -22.08
C LEU A 126 5.70 -14.80 -22.34
#